data_f920d0b4670277dcac6c61c69e47175a
#
_entry.id   f920d0b4670277dcac6c61c69e47175a
#
_cell.length_a   1.000
_cell.length_b   1.000
_cell.length_c   1.000
_cell.angle_alpha   90.00
_cell.angle_beta   90.00
_cell.angle_gamma   90.00
#
_symmetry.space_group_name_H-M   'P 1'
#
loop_
_entity.id
_entity.type
_entity.pdbx_description
1 polymer ?
#
loop_
_entity_poly.entity_id
_entity_poly.type
_entity_poly.pdbx_seq_one_letter_code
_entity_poly.pdbx_strand_id
1 'polypeptide(L)'
;MIYIFDKINIGDSMNNIVINSLLITFSCFLITTILVPIVKKIAHHVNALDIPNERKVHKTPIPRLGGLAIYIGFIFGYLFFIKQTHTTNAIVIGSFVLLLTGIIDDIKPVKAKYKLIGQIIA
;
A
#
# COMPACT_ATOMS: atom_id res chain seq x y z
N MET A 1 22.87 5.38 4.83
CA MET A 1 22.07 4.13 4.82
C MET A 1 22.54 3.32 3.64
N ILE A 2 23.13 2.16 3.90
CA ILE A 2 23.91 1.36 2.94
C ILE A 2 22.93 0.71 1.97
N TYR A 3 23.05 1.08 0.69
CA TYR A 3 22.34 0.40 -0.40
C TYR A 3 22.89 -1.04 -0.50
N ILE A 4 22.12 -2.02 -0.07
CA ILE A 4 22.50 -3.45 -0.09
C ILE A 4 22.75 -3.95 -1.54
N PHE A 5 22.36 -3.16 -2.55
CA PHE A 5 22.38 -3.55 -3.96
C PHE A 5 23.20 -2.62 -4.90
N ASP A 6 24.21 -1.94 -4.39
CA ASP A 6 25.05 -1.08 -5.23
C ASP A 6 26.01 -1.87 -6.17
N LYS A 7 25.80 -3.17 -6.30
CA LYS A 7 26.62 -4.05 -7.13
C LYS A 7 25.82 -5.06 -7.94
N ILE A 8 24.76 -4.60 -8.60
CA ILE A 8 24.18 -5.42 -9.68
C ILE A 8 25.02 -5.13 -10.93
N ASN A 9 26.03 -5.96 -11.13
CA ASN A 9 26.80 -6.00 -12.36
C ASN A 9 25.85 -6.44 -13.48
N ILE A 10 25.66 -5.59 -14.49
CA ILE A 10 24.71 -5.77 -15.60
C ILE A 10 24.95 -7.07 -16.41
N GLY A 11 26.05 -7.75 -16.17
CA GLY A 11 26.45 -8.99 -16.86
C GLY A 11 25.92 -10.31 -16.30
N ASP A 12 25.47 -10.38 -15.01
CA ASP A 12 24.92 -11.61 -14.39
C ASP A 12 23.39 -11.65 -14.32
N SER A 13 22.86 -11.01 -15.03
CA SER A 13 21.71 -10.31 -15.46
C SER A 13 20.29 -10.84 -15.07
N MET A 14 19.75 -11.82 -15.69
CA MET A 14 18.29 -12.12 -15.53
C MET A 14 17.96 -12.86 -14.24
N ASN A 15 18.78 -13.83 -13.83
CA ASN A 15 18.52 -14.62 -12.63
C ASN A 15 18.59 -13.77 -11.36
N ASN A 16 19.55 -12.84 -11.29
CA ASN A 16 19.68 -11.93 -10.14
C ASN A 16 18.50 -10.94 -10.05
N ILE A 17 18.00 -10.45 -11.18
CA ILE A 17 16.83 -9.58 -11.22
C ILE A 17 15.59 -10.33 -10.72
N VAL A 18 15.36 -11.55 -11.19
CA VAL A 18 14.23 -12.38 -10.77
C VAL A 18 14.31 -12.70 -9.27
N ILE A 19 15.47 -13.14 -8.78
CA ILE A 19 15.66 -13.46 -7.36
C ILE A 19 15.43 -12.23 -6.49
N ASN A 20 15.99 -11.07 -6.85
CA ASN A 20 15.80 -9.84 -6.10
C ASN A 20 14.34 -9.39 -6.10
N SER A 21 13.65 -9.48 -7.24
CA SER A 21 12.24 -9.14 -7.34
C SER A 21 11.37 -10.05 -6.45
N LEU A 22 11.67 -11.34 -6.41
CA LEU A 22 10.98 -12.29 -5.55
C LEU A 22 11.23 -12.00 -4.06
N LEU A 23 12.48 -11.68 -3.68
CA LEU A 23 12.83 -11.33 -2.30
C LEU A 23 12.11 -10.04 -1.84
N ILE A 24 12.07 -9.01 -2.69
CA ILE A 24 11.36 -7.76 -2.40
C ILE A 24 9.87 -8.03 -2.23
N THR A 25 9.27 -8.76 -3.17
CA THR A 25 7.85 -9.11 -3.14
C THR A 25 7.50 -9.90 -1.88
N PHE A 26 8.30 -10.92 -1.55
CA PHE A 26 8.09 -11.73 -0.37
C PHE A 26 8.24 -10.93 0.93
N SER A 27 9.23 -10.05 1.02
CA SER A 27 9.44 -9.17 2.17
C SER A 27 8.26 -8.20 2.37
N CYS A 28 7.80 -7.56 1.30
CA CYS A 28 6.63 -6.67 1.35
C CYS A 28 5.36 -7.43 1.74
N PHE A 29 5.18 -8.65 1.21
CA PHE A 29 4.05 -9.52 1.56
C PHE A 29 4.06 -9.90 3.05
N LEU A 30 5.21 -10.31 3.60
CA LEU A 30 5.33 -10.64 5.02
C LEU A 30 4.98 -9.46 5.91
N ILE A 31 5.54 -8.27 5.61
CA ILE A 31 5.27 -7.05 6.38
C ILE A 31 3.80 -6.69 6.32
N THR A 32 3.22 -6.69 5.11
CA THR A 32 1.78 -6.41 4.95
C THR A 32 0.94 -7.39 5.77
N THR A 33 1.25 -8.69 5.73
CA THR A 33 0.52 -9.72 6.49
C THR A 33 0.59 -9.49 7.99
N ILE A 34 1.77 -9.11 8.53
CA ILE A 34 1.96 -8.79 9.94
C ILE A 34 1.16 -7.52 10.33
N LEU A 35 1.04 -6.56 9.42
CA LEU A 35 0.34 -5.31 9.66
C LEU A 35 -1.19 -5.42 9.58
N VAL A 36 -1.72 -6.40 8.85
CA VAL A 36 -3.18 -6.60 8.71
C VAL A 36 -3.91 -6.63 10.05
N PRO A 37 -3.51 -7.41 11.08
CA PRO A 37 -4.23 -7.43 12.35
C PRO A 37 -4.16 -6.09 13.10
N ILE A 38 -3.07 -5.33 12.94
CA ILE A 38 -2.92 -4.00 13.54
C ILE A 38 -3.88 -3.02 12.87
N VAL A 39 -3.86 -2.98 11.52
CA VAL A 39 -4.74 -2.11 10.72
C VAL A 39 -6.21 -2.46 10.95
N LYS A 40 -6.54 -3.74 11.11
CA LYS A 40 -7.89 -4.18 11.48
C LYS A 40 -8.37 -3.58 12.80
N LYS A 41 -7.50 -3.53 13.83
CA LYS A 41 -7.82 -2.88 15.11
C LYS A 41 -8.02 -1.38 14.94
N ILE A 42 -7.18 -0.71 14.15
CA ILE A 42 -7.32 0.71 13.83
C ILE A 42 -8.65 0.96 13.12
N ALA A 43 -9.02 0.16 12.13
CA ALA A 43 -10.28 0.30 11.40
C ALA A 43 -11.50 0.21 12.32
N HIS A 44 -11.48 -0.68 13.31
CA HIS A 44 -12.53 -0.75 14.33
C HIS A 44 -12.56 0.50 15.21
N HIS A 45 -11.39 1.04 15.58
CA HIS A 45 -11.31 2.22 16.44
C HIS A 45 -11.82 3.49 15.76
N VAL A 46 -11.54 3.64 14.46
CA VAL A 46 -11.98 4.82 13.66
C VAL A 46 -13.33 4.62 12.97
N ASN A 47 -14.04 3.49 13.25
CA ASN A 47 -15.31 3.10 12.63
C ASN A 47 -15.26 3.02 11.09
N ALA A 48 -14.11 2.71 10.51
CA ALA A 48 -13.95 2.45 9.09
C ALA A 48 -14.37 1.02 8.76
N LEU A 49 -15.67 0.73 8.93
CA LEU A 49 -16.25 -0.60 8.80
C LEU A 49 -17.29 -0.63 7.69
N ASP A 50 -17.28 -1.72 6.92
CA ASP A 50 -18.37 -2.02 6.01
C ASP A 50 -19.50 -2.73 6.75
N ILE A 51 -20.55 -1.99 7.07
CA ILE A 51 -21.70 -2.51 7.82
C ILE A 51 -22.58 -3.32 6.86
N PRO A 52 -23.03 -4.54 7.27
CA PRO A 52 -23.96 -5.34 6.49
C PRO A 52 -25.27 -4.57 6.23
N ASN A 53 -25.82 -4.74 5.02
CA ASN A 53 -27.17 -4.31 4.68
C ASN A 53 -27.82 -5.41 3.81
N GLU A 54 -29.11 -5.29 3.51
CA GLU A 54 -29.88 -6.29 2.75
C GLU A 54 -29.31 -6.65 1.36
N ARG A 55 -28.47 -5.77 0.79
CA ARG A 55 -27.81 -5.97 -0.52
C ARG A 55 -26.43 -6.61 -0.42
N LYS A 56 -25.89 -6.79 0.78
CA LYS A 56 -24.52 -7.31 0.99
C LYS A 56 -24.53 -8.75 1.47
N VAL A 57 -23.59 -9.53 0.95
CA VAL A 57 -23.49 -10.97 1.22
C VAL A 57 -22.92 -11.25 2.61
N HIS A 58 -22.11 -10.35 3.18
CA HIS A 58 -21.51 -10.54 4.50
C HIS A 58 -22.45 -10.16 5.63
N LYS A 59 -22.43 -10.95 6.70
CA LYS A 59 -23.29 -10.79 7.89
C LYS A 59 -22.59 -10.06 9.05
N THR A 60 -21.28 -9.88 8.98
CA THR A 60 -20.47 -9.21 10.01
C THR A 60 -19.79 -7.96 9.44
N PRO A 61 -19.57 -6.89 10.24
CA PRO A 61 -18.84 -5.73 9.80
C PRO A 61 -17.42 -6.08 9.34
N ILE A 62 -17.02 -5.62 8.16
CA ILE A 62 -15.69 -5.89 7.58
C ILE A 62 -14.85 -4.60 7.63
N PRO A 63 -13.62 -4.65 8.19
CA PRO A 63 -12.71 -3.51 8.19
C PRO A 63 -12.29 -3.10 6.77
N ARG A 64 -12.36 -1.79 6.47
CA ARG A 64 -12.09 -1.25 5.13
C ARG A 64 -10.66 -0.77 4.90
N LEU A 65 -9.89 -0.45 5.95
CA LEU A 65 -8.55 0.15 5.84
C LEU A 65 -7.44 -0.79 5.33
N GLY A 66 -7.75 -1.85 4.59
CA GLY A 66 -6.76 -2.81 4.05
C GLY A 66 -5.66 -2.15 3.21
N GLY A 67 -5.99 -1.10 2.46
CA GLY A 67 -5.05 -0.32 1.68
C GLY A 67 -3.91 0.30 2.50
N LEU A 68 -4.14 0.63 3.77
CA LEU A 68 -3.11 1.17 4.67
C LEU A 68 -2.00 0.14 4.95
N ALA A 69 -2.35 -1.12 5.19
CA ALA A 69 -1.37 -2.19 5.41
C ALA A 69 -0.51 -2.43 4.16
N ILE A 70 -1.15 -2.46 2.98
CA ILE A 70 -0.47 -2.62 1.69
C ILE A 70 0.48 -1.45 1.43
N TYR A 71 0.04 -0.22 1.69
CA TYR A 71 0.85 0.97 1.49
C TYR A 71 2.10 0.99 2.39
N ILE A 72 1.97 0.59 3.66
CA ILE A 72 3.13 0.51 4.57
C ILE A 72 4.12 -0.55 4.05
N GLY A 73 3.64 -1.71 3.59
CA GLY A 73 4.49 -2.72 2.95
C GLY A 73 5.19 -2.18 1.69
N PHE A 74 4.49 -1.41 0.86
CA PHE A 74 5.06 -0.74 -0.30
C PHE A 74 6.14 0.28 0.08
N ILE A 75 5.89 1.15 1.07
CA ILE A 75 6.88 2.13 1.56
C ILE A 75 8.11 1.42 2.13
N PHE A 76 7.94 0.31 2.84
CA PHE A 76 9.06 -0.49 3.30
C PHE A 76 9.91 -0.98 2.10
N GLY A 77 9.29 -1.57 1.09
CA GLY A 77 9.99 -2.00 -0.13
C GLY A 77 10.72 -0.85 -0.81
N TYR A 78 10.07 0.31 -0.93
CA TYR A 78 10.66 1.51 -1.50
C TYR A 78 11.90 1.98 -0.72
N LEU A 79 11.82 2.09 0.60
CA LEU A 79 12.91 2.63 1.42
C LEU A 79 14.13 1.71 1.49
N PHE A 80 13.93 0.39 1.47
CA PHE A 80 15.00 -0.58 1.69
C PHE A 80 15.60 -1.15 0.41
N PHE A 81 14.83 -1.22 -0.67
CA PHE A 81 15.24 -1.94 -1.87
C PHE A 81 15.31 -1.07 -3.14
N ILE A 82 14.63 0.08 -3.18
CA ILE A 82 14.54 0.89 -4.40
C ILE A 82 15.45 2.11 -4.33
N LYS A 83 16.21 2.37 -5.40
CA LYS A 83 16.99 3.58 -5.53
C LYS A 83 16.06 4.80 -5.63
N GLN A 84 16.26 5.76 -4.73
CA GLN A 84 15.49 6.99 -4.72
C GLN A 84 15.89 7.88 -5.90
N THR A 85 14.94 8.13 -6.78
CA THR A 85 15.06 9.03 -7.93
C THR A 85 13.89 10.00 -7.91
N HIS A 86 13.95 11.07 -8.72
CA HIS A 86 12.81 11.98 -8.86
C HIS A 86 11.53 11.24 -9.26
N THR A 87 11.63 10.29 -10.19
CA THR A 87 10.49 9.49 -10.64
C THR A 87 9.92 8.60 -9.54
N THR A 88 10.78 7.87 -8.81
CA THR A 88 10.31 6.99 -7.73
C THR A 88 9.73 7.78 -6.56
N ASN A 89 10.28 8.95 -6.26
CA ASN A 89 9.73 9.87 -5.25
C ASN A 89 8.35 10.40 -5.67
N ALA A 90 8.17 10.77 -6.95
CA ALA A 90 6.88 11.22 -7.46
C ALA A 90 5.81 10.12 -7.33
N ILE A 91 6.15 8.86 -7.64
CA ILE A 91 5.25 7.71 -7.46
C ILE A 91 4.83 7.55 -6.00
N VAL A 92 5.77 7.71 -5.05
CA VAL A 92 5.47 7.62 -3.62
C VAL A 92 4.54 8.75 -3.17
N ILE A 93 4.77 9.97 -3.64
CA ILE A 93 3.93 11.12 -3.31
C ILE A 93 2.51 10.93 -3.88
N GLY A 94 2.41 10.57 -5.16
CA GLY A 94 1.11 10.31 -5.80
C GLY A 94 0.34 9.17 -5.14
N SER A 95 1.02 8.05 -4.83
CA SER A 95 0.40 6.93 -4.11
C SER A 95 -0.05 7.30 -2.70
N PHE A 96 0.64 8.22 -2.02
CA PHE A 96 0.21 8.76 -0.73
C PHE A 96 -1.08 9.57 -0.84
N VAL A 97 -1.22 10.39 -1.88
CA VAL A 97 -2.47 11.14 -2.15
C VAL A 97 -3.63 10.18 -2.40
N LEU A 98 -3.40 9.10 -3.16
CA LEU A 98 -4.40 8.04 -3.40
C LEU A 98 -4.79 7.34 -2.10
N LEU A 99 -3.80 7.01 -1.25
CA LEU A 99 -4.06 6.40 0.06
C LEU A 99 -4.94 7.30 0.94
N LEU A 100 -4.59 8.57 1.06
CA LEU A 100 -5.38 9.53 1.86
C LEU A 100 -6.81 9.64 1.36
N THR A 101 -6.99 9.72 0.04
CA THR A 101 -8.32 9.75 -0.59
C THR A 101 -9.11 8.48 -0.25
N GLY A 102 -8.46 7.31 -0.29
CA GLY A 102 -9.06 6.03 0.08
C GLY A 102 -9.44 5.95 1.57
N ILE A 103 -8.56 6.36 2.47
CA ILE A 103 -8.82 6.37 3.92
C ILE A 103 -10.01 7.28 4.26
N ILE A 104 -10.06 8.48 3.67
CA ILE A 104 -11.18 9.42 3.89
C ILE A 104 -12.50 8.80 3.43
N ASP A 105 -12.51 8.13 2.28
CA ASP A 105 -13.68 7.45 1.77
C ASP A 105 -14.10 6.24 2.60
N ASP A 106 -13.15 5.51 3.16
CA ASP A 106 -13.41 4.35 4.03
C ASP A 106 -14.01 4.75 5.38
N ILE A 107 -13.64 5.93 5.90
CA ILE A 107 -14.19 6.49 7.15
C ILE A 107 -15.53 7.19 6.89
N LYS A 108 -15.61 8.00 5.84
CA LYS A 108 -16.82 8.74 5.45
C LYS A 108 -17.02 8.64 3.94
N PRO A 109 -18.10 8.01 3.47
CA PRO A 109 -18.39 7.90 2.05
C PRO A 109 -18.33 9.25 1.34
N VAL A 110 -17.40 9.39 0.40
CA VAL A 110 -17.16 10.63 -0.36
C VAL A 110 -17.90 10.58 -1.69
N LYS A 111 -18.45 11.70 -2.14
CA LYS A 111 -19.09 11.78 -3.46
C LYS A 111 -18.04 11.49 -4.57
N ALA A 112 -18.46 10.78 -5.61
CA ALA A 112 -17.58 10.32 -6.71
C ALA A 112 -16.70 11.43 -7.33
N LYS A 113 -17.20 12.67 -7.42
CA LYS A 113 -16.42 13.81 -7.95
C LYS A 113 -15.19 14.15 -7.11
N TYR A 114 -15.25 14.05 -5.76
CA TYR A 114 -14.09 14.34 -4.91
C TYR A 114 -13.05 13.23 -4.98
N LYS A 115 -13.49 11.96 -5.12
CA LYS A 115 -12.60 10.84 -5.41
C LYS A 115 -11.84 11.05 -6.71
N LEU A 116 -12.57 11.45 -7.78
CA LEU A 116 -11.95 11.71 -9.07
C LEU A 116 -10.92 12.85 -9.01
N ILE A 117 -11.21 13.92 -8.26
CA ILE A 117 -10.26 15.02 -8.07
C ILE A 117 -8.97 14.51 -7.39
N GLY A 118 -9.10 13.75 -6.30
CA GLY A 118 -7.94 13.14 -5.62
C GLY A 118 -7.10 12.24 -6.53
N GLN A 119 -7.76 11.47 -7.41
CA GLN A 119 -7.09 10.61 -8.39
C GLN A 119 -6.38 11.39 -9.51
N ILE A 120 -6.93 12.54 -9.92
CA ILE A 120 -6.30 13.40 -10.95
C ILE A 120 -5.09 14.15 -10.38
N ILE A 121 -5.11 14.52 -9.10
CA ILE A 121 -4.00 15.21 -8.43
C ILE A 121 -2.82 14.25 -8.16
N ALA A 122 -3.10 12.97 -7.93
CA ALA A 122 -2.09 11.95 -7.64
C ALA A 122 -1.26 11.58 -8.87
#